data_5ae0a3ee046211e18601a318e9162451
#
_entry.id   5ae0a3ee046211e18601a318e9162451
#
_cell.length_a   1.000
_cell.length_b   1.000
_cell.length_c   1.000
_cell.angle_alpha   90.00
_cell.angle_beta   90.00
_cell.angle_gamma   90.00
#
_symmetry.space_group_name_H-M   'P 1'
#
loop_
_entity.id
_entity.type
_entity.pdbx_description
1 polymer ?
#
loop_
_entity_poly.entity_id
_entity_poly.type
_entity_poly.pdbx_seq_one_letter_code
_entity_poly.pdbx_strand_id
1 'polypeptide(L)'
;ISTKKNIVLGIIAVLTLGLVLSFTRAAWVSLAAASIFAIVLKSRISFSRFLALVIVAVGGLLFSWSTIIMTLEKNTQDSSSSLSKHVESVSNISTDASNLERINRWNCAIRMFKERPLVGWGPGTYAFQYAPFQRSKEKTIISTNQGDLGNAHSEFLGPLAESGILGLISFLLLMLMVYYKGMKLYYQLEKGELKN
;
A
#
# COMPACT_ATOMS: atom_id res chain seq x y z
N ILE A 1 -25.16 11.73 27.49
CA ILE A 1 -24.82 10.59 26.57
C ILE A 1 -25.21 10.94 25.14
N SER A 2 -26.38 11.57 24.93
CA SER A 2 -26.88 11.92 23.57
C SER A 2 -25.95 12.91 22.84
N THR A 3 -25.52 13.98 23.48
CA THR A 3 -24.68 15.04 22.89
C THR A 3 -23.33 14.51 22.40
N LYS A 4 -22.64 13.68 23.18
CA LYS A 4 -21.37 13.04 22.78
C LYS A 4 -21.56 12.15 21.54
N LYS A 5 -22.65 11.37 21.49
CA LYS A 5 -22.98 10.52 20.34
C LYS A 5 -23.21 11.35 19.07
N ASN A 6 -23.94 12.47 19.17
CA ASN A 6 -24.22 13.34 18.03
C ASN A 6 -22.94 14.02 17.52
N ILE A 7 -22.04 14.44 18.40
CA ILE A 7 -20.73 15.00 18.02
C ILE A 7 -19.90 13.96 17.26
N VAL A 8 -19.81 12.72 17.77
CA VAL A 8 -19.09 11.64 17.10
C VAL A 8 -19.68 11.34 15.73
N LEU A 9 -21.00 11.26 15.62
CA LEU A 9 -21.66 11.05 14.33
C LEU A 9 -21.39 12.20 13.34
N GLY A 10 -21.39 13.44 13.83
CA GLY A 10 -21.03 14.60 13.02
C GLY A 10 -19.59 14.54 12.49
N ILE A 11 -18.65 14.19 13.35
CA ILE A 11 -17.24 14.00 12.95
C ILE A 11 -17.12 12.89 11.91
N ILE A 12 -17.75 11.74 12.12
CA ILE A 12 -17.74 10.64 11.15
C ILE A 12 -18.31 11.07 9.80
N ALA A 13 -19.44 11.80 9.80
CA ALA A 13 -20.04 12.28 8.57
C ALA A 13 -19.12 13.24 7.80
N VAL A 14 -18.47 14.18 8.50
CA VAL A 14 -17.52 15.13 7.88
C VAL A 14 -16.31 14.39 7.31
N LEU A 15 -15.74 13.46 8.07
CA LEU A 15 -14.60 12.67 7.61
C LEU A 15 -14.95 11.79 6.40
N THR A 16 -16.14 11.15 6.43
CA THR A 16 -16.60 10.33 5.30
C THR A 16 -16.84 11.20 4.06
N LEU A 17 -17.47 12.37 4.22
CA LEU A 17 -17.66 13.31 3.12
C LEU A 17 -16.32 13.78 2.54
N GLY A 18 -15.35 14.15 3.38
CA GLY A 18 -14.01 14.54 2.95
C GLY A 18 -13.30 13.41 2.19
N LEU A 19 -13.46 12.16 2.65
CA LEU A 19 -12.90 11.00 1.98
C LEU A 19 -13.55 10.74 0.62
N VAL A 20 -14.87 10.88 0.50
CA VAL A 20 -15.60 10.77 -0.77
C VAL A 20 -15.13 11.86 -1.73
N LEU A 21 -15.07 13.12 -1.27
CA LEU A 21 -14.66 14.26 -2.09
C LEU A 21 -13.16 14.30 -2.42
N SER A 22 -12.34 13.49 -1.77
CA SER A 22 -10.90 13.41 -2.08
C SER A 22 -10.61 12.79 -3.43
N PHE A 23 -11.55 12.05 -4.02
CA PHE A 23 -11.40 11.28 -5.27
C PHE A 23 -10.14 10.39 -5.30
N THR A 24 -9.62 10.02 -4.13
CA THR A 24 -8.37 9.27 -4.00
C THR A 24 -8.66 7.77 -3.89
N ARG A 25 -8.30 7.00 -4.93
CA ARG A 25 -8.50 5.53 -4.97
C ARG A 25 -7.86 4.83 -3.76
N ALA A 26 -6.66 5.26 -3.38
CA ALA A 26 -5.96 4.71 -2.23
C ALA A 26 -6.74 4.88 -0.91
N ALA A 27 -7.45 6.01 -0.73
CA ALA A 27 -8.28 6.27 0.44
C ALA A 27 -9.47 5.30 0.53
N TRP A 28 -10.12 4.99 -0.60
CA TRP A 28 -11.22 4.02 -0.65
C TRP A 28 -10.76 2.60 -0.31
N VAL A 29 -9.62 2.19 -0.88
CA VAL A 29 -9.02 0.87 -0.58
C VAL A 29 -8.61 0.80 0.89
N SER A 30 -8.04 1.86 1.44
CA SER A 30 -7.66 1.93 2.85
C SER A 30 -8.87 1.86 3.78
N LEU A 31 -9.97 2.52 3.43
CA LEU A 31 -11.22 2.44 4.20
C LEU A 31 -11.80 1.02 4.18
N ALA A 32 -11.82 0.37 3.01
CA ALA A 32 -12.26 -1.00 2.88
C ALA A 32 -11.40 -1.95 3.73
N ALA A 33 -10.08 -1.83 3.66
CA ALA A 33 -9.14 -2.62 4.47
C ALA A 33 -9.34 -2.39 5.98
N ALA A 34 -9.50 -1.13 6.41
CA ALA A 34 -9.77 -0.78 7.81
C ALA A 34 -11.12 -1.36 8.29
N SER A 35 -12.15 -1.33 7.43
CA SER A 35 -13.47 -1.90 7.74
C SER A 35 -13.40 -3.43 7.90
N ILE A 36 -12.69 -4.11 7.01
CA ILE A 36 -12.44 -5.56 7.10
C ILE A 36 -11.71 -5.87 8.41
N PHE A 37 -10.67 -5.10 8.74
CA PHE A 37 -9.93 -5.30 9.99
C PHE A 37 -10.81 -5.08 11.22
N ALA A 38 -11.69 -4.07 11.22
CA ALA A 38 -12.66 -3.84 12.29
C ALA A 38 -13.64 -5.01 12.45
N ILE A 39 -14.09 -5.61 11.34
CA ILE A 39 -14.94 -6.82 11.36
C ILE A 39 -14.16 -8.00 11.96
N VAL A 40 -12.90 -8.19 11.58
CA VAL A 40 -12.02 -9.23 12.14
C VAL A 40 -11.87 -9.09 13.64
N LEU A 41 -11.63 -7.85 14.14
CA LEU A 41 -11.57 -7.58 15.57
C LEU A 41 -12.90 -7.93 16.29
N LYS A 42 -14.02 -7.47 15.74
CA LYS A 42 -15.36 -7.75 16.30
C LYS A 42 -15.70 -9.23 16.29
N SER A 43 -15.24 -9.98 15.31
CA SER A 43 -15.45 -11.42 15.18
C SER A 43 -14.56 -12.25 16.13
N ARG A 44 -13.74 -11.61 16.96
CA ARG A 44 -12.82 -12.25 17.92
C ARG A 44 -11.92 -13.32 17.29
N ILE A 45 -11.52 -13.12 16.06
CA ILE A 45 -10.58 -14.00 15.37
C ILE A 45 -9.22 -13.92 16.06
N SER A 46 -8.64 -15.07 16.40
CA SER A 46 -7.29 -15.10 17.00
C SER A 46 -6.26 -14.53 16.05
N PHE A 47 -5.22 -13.91 16.62
CA PHE A 47 -4.12 -13.32 15.81
C PHE A 47 -3.52 -14.31 14.81
N SER A 48 -3.36 -15.58 15.20
CA SER A 48 -2.83 -16.61 14.30
C SER A 48 -3.73 -16.85 13.08
N ARG A 49 -5.07 -16.87 13.27
CA ARG A 49 -6.01 -17.00 12.15
C ARG A 49 -6.02 -15.76 11.28
N PHE A 50 -5.95 -14.58 11.88
CA PHE A 50 -5.80 -13.32 11.14
C PHE A 50 -4.52 -13.34 10.29
N LEU A 51 -3.39 -13.73 10.87
CA LEU A 51 -2.13 -13.82 10.15
C LEU A 51 -2.19 -14.84 9.00
N ALA A 52 -2.82 -16.00 9.23
CA ALA A 52 -3.03 -17.00 8.17
C ALA A 52 -3.85 -16.45 7.01
N LEU A 53 -4.93 -15.71 7.29
CA LEU A 53 -5.74 -15.04 6.25
C LEU A 53 -4.92 -14.02 5.46
N VAL A 54 -4.09 -13.22 6.14
CA VAL A 54 -3.19 -12.26 5.47
C VAL A 54 -2.19 -12.98 4.58
N ILE A 55 -1.56 -14.06 5.06
CA ILE A 55 -0.61 -14.85 4.27
C ILE A 55 -1.27 -15.44 3.02
N VAL A 56 -2.48 -15.99 3.15
CA VAL A 56 -3.24 -16.53 2.00
C VAL A 56 -3.59 -15.43 1.00
N ALA A 57 -4.05 -14.27 1.49
CA ALA A 57 -4.38 -13.13 0.63
C ALA A 57 -3.13 -12.60 -0.13
N VAL A 58 -2.02 -12.41 0.57
CA VAL A 58 -0.74 -11.98 -0.04
C VAL A 58 -0.22 -13.03 -1.00
N GLY A 59 -0.26 -14.32 -0.63
CA GLY A 59 0.14 -15.43 -1.51
C GLY A 59 -0.68 -15.47 -2.79
N GLY A 60 -2.00 -15.29 -2.70
CA GLY A 60 -2.89 -15.21 -3.86
C GLY A 60 -2.56 -14.02 -4.78
N LEU A 61 -2.27 -12.85 -4.20
CA LEU A 61 -1.85 -11.67 -4.96
C LEU A 61 -0.49 -11.90 -5.65
N LEU A 62 0.47 -12.51 -4.97
CA LEU A 62 1.78 -12.83 -5.56
C LEU A 62 1.65 -13.88 -6.67
N PHE A 63 0.80 -14.89 -6.49
CA PHE A 63 0.53 -15.89 -7.52
C PHE A 63 -0.11 -15.28 -8.76
N SER A 64 -1.04 -14.34 -8.56
CA SER A 64 -1.72 -13.65 -9.67
C SER A 64 -0.90 -12.49 -10.27
N TRP A 65 0.29 -12.20 -9.75
CA TRP A 65 1.09 -11.03 -10.10
C TRP A 65 1.40 -10.95 -11.61
N SER A 66 1.81 -12.07 -12.22
CA SER A 66 2.11 -12.11 -13.66
C SER A 66 0.87 -11.81 -14.52
N THR A 67 -0.30 -12.33 -14.12
CA THR A 67 -1.56 -12.07 -14.81
C THR A 67 -1.98 -10.60 -14.67
N ILE A 68 -1.80 -10.03 -13.48
CA ILE A 68 -2.08 -8.62 -13.22
C ILE A 68 -1.18 -7.75 -14.09
N ILE A 69 0.13 -8.01 -14.12
CA ILE A 69 1.08 -7.25 -14.95
C ILE A 69 0.76 -7.39 -16.43
N MET A 70 0.52 -8.61 -16.94
CA MET A 70 0.16 -8.81 -18.35
C MET A 70 -1.13 -8.08 -18.74
N THR A 71 -2.11 -7.99 -17.83
CA THR A 71 -3.34 -7.25 -18.08
C THR A 71 -3.07 -5.74 -18.11
N LEU A 72 -2.18 -5.25 -17.25
CA LEU A 72 -1.77 -3.85 -17.20
C LEU A 72 -0.94 -3.44 -18.44
N GLU A 73 -0.07 -4.33 -18.95
CA GLU A 73 0.77 -4.06 -20.12
C GLU A 73 -0.03 -4.10 -21.44
N LYS A 74 -1.13 -4.84 -21.52
CA LYS A 74 -1.95 -4.96 -22.74
C LYS A 74 -2.74 -3.69 -23.10
N ASN A 75 -2.97 -2.81 -22.15
CA ASN A 75 -3.69 -1.56 -22.40
C ASN A 75 -2.68 -0.44 -22.74
N THR A 76 -2.36 -0.33 -24.03
CA THR A 76 -1.55 0.76 -24.58
C THR A 76 -2.26 2.10 -24.48
N GLN A 77 -1.45 3.11 -24.25
CA GLN A 77 -1.76 4.52 -24.08
C GLN A 77 -2.76 5.07 -25.10
N ASP A 78 -3.91 5.55 -24.63
CA ASP A 78 -4.66 6.60 -25.29
C ASP A 78 -4.90 7.74 -24.31
N SER A 79 -4.12 8.78 -24.46
CA SER A 79 -4.29 10.05 -23.74
C SER A 79 -5.40 10.87 -24.41
N SER A 80 -6.57 10.93 -23.84
CA SER A 80 -7.62 11.83 -24.31
C SER A 80 -8.27 12.59 -23.13
N SER A 81 -8.34 13.90 -23.36
CA SER A 81 -8.83 14.93 -22.45
C SER A 81 -10.36 15.08 -22.51
N SER A 82 -11.13 14.21 -21.87
CA SER A 82 -12.56 14.48 -21.63
C SER A 82 -13.00 13.99 -20.25
N LEU A 83 -13.85 14.79 -19.59
CA LEU A 83 -14.35 14.52 -18.23
C LEU A 83 -15.15 13.20 -18.13
N SER A 84 -15.83 12.75 -19.19
CA SER A 84 -16.49 11.45 -19.24
C SER A 84 -15.49 10.29 -19.13
N LYS A 85 -14.28 10.46 -19.66
CA LYS A 85 -13.19 9.47 -19.55
C LYS A 85 -12.51 9.48 -18.17
N HIS A 86 -12.62 10.54 -17.38
CA HIS A 86 -12.17 10.53 -15.99
C HIS A 86 -12.99 9.59 -15.10
N VAL A 87 -14.28 9.45 -15.34
CA VAL A 87 -15.13 8.48 -14.62
C VAL A 87 -14.82 7.05 -15.07
N GLU A 88 -14.56 6.85 -16.36
CA GLU A 88 -14.16 5.57 -16.93
C GLU A 88 -12.72 5.19 -16.55
N SER A 89 -11.82 6.17 -16.40
CA SER A 89 -10.44 5.96 -15.92
C SER A 89 -10.37 5.59 -14.44
N VAL A 90 -11.42 5.84 -13.65
CA VAL A 90 -11.52 5.35 -12.26
C VAL A 90 -11.55 3.82 -12.21
N SER A 91 -12.10 3.18 -13.25
CA SER A 91 -12.11 1.71 -13.40
C SER A 91 -10.89 1.16 -14.17
N ASN A 92 -10.16 2.00 -14.90
CA ASN A 92 -9.09 1.59 -15.81
C ASN A 92 -7.70 1.81 -15.17
N ILE A 93 -7.29 0.89 -14.30
CA ILE A 93 -6.00 0.90 -13.58
C ILE A 93 -4.81 0.89 -14.56
N SER A 94 -5.02 0.46 -15.79
CA SER A 94 -3.96 0.15 -16.77
C SER A 94 -3.54 1.32 -17.67
N THR A 95 -4.30 2.40 -17.74
CA THR A 95 -4.01 3.54 -18.63
C THR A 95 -3.44 4.76 -17.91
N ASP A 96 -3.36 4.73 -16.59
CA ASP A 96 -2.83 5.84 -15.80
C ASP A 96 -1.29 5.77 -15.78
N ALA A 97 -0.63 6.75 -16.43
CA ALA A 97 0.82 6.90 -16.43
C ALA A 97 1.41 6.86 -15.00
N SER A 98 0.66 7.32 -14.01
CA SER A 98 1.05 7.25 -12.58
C SER A 98 1.14 5.81 -12.07
N ASN A 99 0.23 4.93 -12.46
CA ASN A 99 0.27 3.52 -12.04
C ASN A 99 1.41 2.77 -12.74
N LEU A 100 1.62 3.00 -14.04
CA LEU A 100 2.74 2.43 -14.79
C LEU A 100 4.08 2.90 -14.22
N GLU A 101 4.18 4.18 -13.84
CA GLU A 101 5.39 4.70 -13.19
C GLU A 101 5.64 4.04 -11.83
N ARG A 102 4.62 3.75 -11.03
CA ARG A 102 4.78 2.98 -9.80
C ARG A 102 5.34 1.59 -10.06
N ILE A 103 4.85 0.91 -11.10
CA ILE A 103 5.35 -0.42 -11.49
C ILE A 103 6.82 -0.32 -11.92
N ASN A 104 7.20 0.68 -12.73
CA ASN A 104 8.58 0.95 -13.08
C ASN A 104 9.45 1.09 -11.82
N ARG A 105 9.02 1.92 -10.86
CA ARG A 105 9.74 2.14 -9.60
C ARG A 105 9.83 0.91 -8.71
N TRP A 106 8.77 0.09 -8.66
CA TRP A 106 8.80 -1.19 -7.94
C TRP A 106 9.80 -2.17 -8.57
N ASN A 107 9.83 -2.24 -9.90
CA ASN A 107 10.80 -3.05 -10.61
C ASN A 107 12.24 -2.55 -10.39
N CYS A 108 12.45 -1.23 -10.30
CA CYS A 108 13.73 -0.64 -9.91
C CYS A 108 14.12 -1.07 -8.49
N ALA A 109 13.22 -0.97 -7.51
CA ALA A 109 13.48 -1.38 -6.15
C ALA A 109 13.90 -2.86 -6.05
N ILE A 110 13.20 -3.73 -6.80
CA ILE A 110 13.53 -5.16 -6.84
C ILE A 110 14.91 -5.39 -7.48
N ARG A 111 15.28 -4.65 -8.52
CA ARG A 111 16.62 -4.74 -9.15
C ARG A 111 17.71 -4.23 -8.23
N MET A 112 17.49 -3.11 -7.56
CA MET A 112 18.36 -2.58 -6.51
C MET A 112 18.59 -3.60 -5.39
N PHE A 113 17.52 -4.21 -4.88
CA PHE A 113 17.60 -5.27 -3.88
C PHE A 113 18.42 -6.48 -4.36
N LYS A 114 18.20 -6.94 -5.60
CA LYS A 114 18.96 -8.08 -6.14
C LYS A 114 20.46 -7.83 -6.20
N GLU A 115 20.89 -6.59 -6.38
CA GLU A 115 22.30 -6.21 -6.40
C GLU A 115 22.90 -6.12 -4.99
N ARG A 116 22.12 -5.64 -4.00
CA ARG A 116 22.56 -5.54 -2.60
C ARG A 116 21.52 -6.12 -1.62
N PRO A 117 21.39 -7.45 -1.56
CA PRO A 117 20.24 -8.07 -0.88
C PRO A 117 20.28 -7.98 0.65
N LEU A 118 21.44 -7.90 1.29
CA LEU A 118 21.53 -7.95 2.75
C LEU A 118 21.26 -6.60 3.41
N VAL A 119 21.97 -5.55 2.98
CA VAL A 119 21.98 -4.24 3.64
C VAL A 119 21.44 -3.11 2.74
N GLY A 120 21.13 -3.42 1.47
CA GLY A 120 20.62 -2.43 0.51
C GLY A 120 21.64 -1.35 0.14
N TRP A 121 21.12 -0.21 -0.31
CA TRP A 121 21.92 0.92 -0.83
C TRP A 121 22.11 2.03 0.20
N GLY A 122 21.49 1.94 1.35
CA GLY A 122 21.48 2.92 2.43
C GLY A 122 20.09 3.58 2.59
N PRO A 123 19.68 3.88 3.84
CA PRO A 123 18.40 4.55 4.10
C PRO A 123 18.31 5.90 3.38
N GLY A 124 17.17 6.17 2.75
CA GLY A 124 16.90 7.42 2.02
C GLY A 124 17.62 7.56 0.67
N THR A 125 18.34 6.52 0.19
CA THR A 125 19.14 6.61 -1.03
C THR A 125 18.38 6.25 -2.30
N TYR A 126 17.17 5.71 -2.20
CA TYR A 126 16.40 5.27 -3.36
C TYR A 126 16.31 6.36 -4.44
N ALA A 127 15.96 7.59 -4.05
CA ALA A 127 15.80 8.73 -4.97
C ALA A 127 17.05 8.99 -5.82
N PHE A 128 18.24 8.74 -5.28
CA PHE A 128 19.51 9.00 -5.94
C PHE A 128 20.03 7.81 -6.75
N GLN A 129 19.59 6.60 -6.42
CA GLN A 129 20.17 5.36 -6.96
C GLN A 129 19.28 4.65 -7.99
N TYR A 130 17.97 4.94 -8.04
CA TYR A 130 17.03 4.15 -8.84
C TYR A 130 17.15 4.36 -10.36
N ALA A 131 17.63 5.52 -10.81
CA ALA A 131 17.64 5.90 -12.23
C ALA A 131 18.35 4.90 -13.15
N PRO A 132 19.54 4.37 -12.82
CA PRO A 132 20.22 3.33 -13.62
C PRO A 132 19.44 2.00 -13.69
N PHE A 133 18.55 1.75 -12.75
CA PHE A 133 17.76 0.52 -12.68
C PHE A 133 16.47 0.57 -13.51
N GLN A 134 16.15 1.69 -14.12
CA GLN A 134 15.03 1.82 -15.03
C GLN A 134 15.31 1.12 -16.36
N ARG A 135 14.33 0.40 -16.88
CA ARG A 135 14.39 -0.16 -18.24
C ARG A 135 13.60 0.71 -19.21
N SER A 136 14.12 0.95 -20.40
CA SER A 136 13.49 1.81 -21.41
C SER A 136 12.04 1.42 -21.72
N LYS A 137 11.72 0.13 -21.73
CA LYS A 137 10.38 -0.40 -21.98
C LYS A 137 9.39 -0.18 -20.81
N GLU A 138 9.88 0.14 -19.61
CA GLU A 138 9.08 0.35 -18.40
C GLU A 138 8.89 1.83 -18.10
N LYS A 139 9.64 2.70 -18.80
CA LYS A 139 9.55 4.15 -18.61
C LYS A 139 8.25 4.70 -19.15
N THR A 140 7.74 5.70 -18.46
CA THR A 140 6.56 6.48 -18.81
C THR A 140 6.97 7.91 -19.13
N ILE A 141 6.01 8.71 -19.59
CA ILE A 141 6.24 10.15 -19.87
C ILE A 141 6.61 10.96 -18.63
N ILE A 142 6.35 10.44 -17.44
CA ILE A 142 6.65 11.07 -16.15
C ILE A 142 7.89 10.46 -15.47
N SER A 143 8.55 9.50 -16.11
CA SER A 143 9.79 8.91 -15.59
C SER A 143 10.94 9.93 -15.67
N THR A 144 11.72 10.06 -14.61
CA THR A 144 12.91 10.92 -14.56
C THR A 144 14.18 10.09 -14.64
N ASN A 145 15.23 10.63 -15.27
CA ASN A 145 16.55 9.99 -15.35
C ASN A 145 17.58 10.65 -14.43
N GLN A 146 17.20 11.71 -13.71
CA GLN A 146 18.14 12.59 -13.01
C GLN A 146 18.37 12.19 -11.55
N GLY A 147 17.65 11.18 -11.04
CA GLY A 147 17.82 10.69 -9.67
C GLY A 147 17.36 11.68 -8.59
N ASP A 148 16.46 12.59 -8.92
CA ASP A 148 16.10 13.72 -8.07
C ASP A 148 14.68 13.70 -7.50
N LEU A 149 13.78 12.84 -7.99
CA LEU A 149 12.36 12.88 -7.64
C LEU A 149 11.73 11.51 -7.37
N GLY A 150 12.52 10.47 -7.16
CA GLY A 150 12.00 9.12 -7.05
C GLY A 150 11.89 8.61 -5.62
N ASN A 151 10.75 8.07 -5.26
CA ASN A 151 10.65 7.08 -4.19
C ASN A 151 10.00 5.81 -4.74
N ALA A 152 10.12 4.70 -4.02
CA ALA A 152 9.55 3.43 -4.43
C ALA A 152 8.00 3.43 -4.41
N HIS A 153 7.35 4.44 -3.86
CA HIS A 153 5.91 4.46 -3.59
C HIS A 153 5.39 3.17 -2.93
N SER A 154 6.21 2.59 -2.07
CA SER A 154 5.90 1.36 -1.33
C SER A 154 6.71 1.31 -0.05
N GLU A 155 6.01 1.21 1.08
CA GLU A 155 6.62 1.07 2.41
C GLU A 155 7.30 -0.30 2.62
N PHE A 156 7.15 -1.22 1.69
CA PHE A 156 7.82 -2.53 1.71
C PHE A 156 9.03 -2.57 0.76
N LEU A 157 8.86 -2.08 -0.46
CA LEU A 157 9.91 -2.12 -1.48
C LEU A 157 10.95 -1.02 -1.28
N GLY A 158 10.59 0.12 -0.68
CA GLY A 158 11.53 1.17 -0.28
C GLY A 158 12.57 0.62 0.70
N PRO A 159 12.16 0.18 1.91
CA PRO A 159 13.07 -0.44 2.87
C PRO A 159 13.83 -1.65 2.32
N LEU A 160 13.21 -2.45 1.44
CA LEU A 160 13.88 -3.57 0.79
C LEU A 160 15.06 -3.13 -0.09
N ALA A 161 14.88 -2.08 -0.89
CA ALA A 161 15.94 -1.54 -1.74
C ALA A 161 17.02 -0.80 -0.93
N GLU A 162 16.61 -0.03 0.07
CA GLU A 162 17.49 0.84 0.85
C GLU A 162 18.22 0.14 1.98
N SER A 163 17.56 -0.79 2.68
CA SER A 163 18.10 -1.46 3.87
C SER A 163 18.18 -2.98 3.70
N GLY A 164 17.92 -3.49 2.50
CA GLY A 164 17.96 -4.90 2.18
C GLY A 164 16.92 -5.74 2.92
N ILE A 165 17.17 -7.04 2.96
CA ILE A 165 16.26 -7.99 3.63
C ILE A 165 16.20 -7.74 5.14
N LEU A 166 17.28 -7.27 5.75
CA LEU A 166 17.31 -6.97 7.19
C LEU A 166 16.39 -5.81 7.53
N GLY A 167 16.38 -4.76 6.72
CA GLY A 167 15.47 -3.63 6.89
C GLY A 167 14.00 -4.03 6.71
N LEU A 168 13.69 -4.81 5.67
CA LEU A 168 12.34 -5.30 5.45
C LEU A 168 11.86 -6.19 6.61
N ILE A 169 12.68 -7.14 7.07
CA ILE A 169 12.33 -8.02 8.19
C ILE A 169 12.09 -7.20 9.46
N SER A 170 12.96 -6.25 9.76
CA SER A 170 12.79 -5.37 10.94
C SER A 170 11.48 -4.58 10.88
N PHE A 171 11.15 -4.03 9.72
CA PHE A 171 9.89 -3.32 9.49
C PHE A 171 8.67 -4.24 9.69
N LEU A 172 8.68 -5.43 9.08
CA LEU A 172 7.60 -6.40 9.21
C LEU A 172 7.41 -6.88 10.66
N LEU A 173 8.50 -7.13 11.39
CA LEU A 173 8.43 -7.52 12.80
C LEU A 173 7.82 -6.41 13.65
N LEU A 174 8.18 -5.16 13.40
CA LEU A 174 7.59 -4.01 14.09
C LEU A 174 6.08 -3.93 13.82
N MET A 175 5.67 -4.03 12.56
CA MET A 175 4.24 -4.03 12.19
C MET A 175 3.48 -5.18 12.84
N LEU A 176 4.02 -6.40 12.79
CA LEU A 176 3.42 -7.57 13.44
C LEU A 176 3.29 -7.38 14.96
N MET A 177 4.30 -6.79 15.61
CA MET A 177 4.25 -6.50 17.04
C MET A 177 3.15 -5.48 17.38
N VAL A 178 3.00 -4.43 16.58
CA VAL A 178 1.94 -3.42 16.75
C VAL A 178 0.57 -4.08 16.63
N TYR A 179 0.34 -4.88 15.59
CA TYR A 179 -0.94 -5.58 15.41
C TYR A 179 -1.21 -6.60 16.51
N TYR A 180 -0.21 -7.38 16.90
CA TYR A 180 -0.33 -8.35 18.00
C TYR A 180 -0.70 -7.68 19.32
N LYS A 181 0.04 -6.64 19.69
CA LYS A 181 -0.23 -5.86 20.93
C LYS A 181 -1.58 -5.16 20.88
N GLY A 182 -1.91 -4.54 19.75
CA GLY A 182 -3.19 -3.88 19.55
C GLY A 182 -4.39 -4.83 19.67
N MET A 183 -4.34 -5.99 19.02
CA MET A 183 -5.40 -7.00 19.14
C MET A 183 -5.51 -7.54 20.57
N LYS A 184 -4.37 -7.83 21.22
CA LYS A 184 -4.37 -8.30 22.61
C LYS A 184 -5.00 -7.27 23.55
N LEU A 185 -4.59 -6.01 23.43
CA LEU A 185 -5.13 -4.92 24.25
C LEU A 185 -6.63 -4.72 24.02
N TYR A 186 -7.08 -4.73 22.76
CA TYR A 186 -8.49 -4.62 22.42
C TYR A 186 -9.33 -5.71 23.11
N TYR A 187 -8.90 -6.98 23.04
CA TYR A 187 -9.63 -8.09 23.65
C TYR A 187 -9.59 -8.08 25.18
N GLN A 188 -8.52 -7.57 25.79
CA GLN A 188 -8.43 -7.40 27.25
C GLN A 188 -9.38 -6.29 27.74
N LEU A 189 -9.44 -5.16 27.03
CA LEU A 189 -10.39 -4.07 27.34
C LEU A 189 -11.85 -4.55 27.24
N GLU A 190 -12.18 -5.31 26.20
CA GLU A 190 -13.53 -5.82 26.00
C GLU A 190 -13.95 -6.80 27.10
N LYS A 191 -13.01 -7.58 27.65
CA LYS A 191 -13.26 -8.49 28.78
C LYS A 191 -13.26 -7.81 30.14
N GLY A 192 -12.93 -6.51 30.21
CA GLY A 192 -12.77 -5.80 31.50
C GLY A 192 -11.59 -6.28 32.34
N GLU A 193 -10.62 -6.96 31.72
CA GLU A 193 -9.45 -7.54 32.40
C GLU A 193 -8.37 -6.51 32.72
N LEU A 194 -8.43 -5.32 32.13
CA LEU A 194 -7.56 -4.20 32.49
C LEU A 194 -8.12 -3.54 33.76
N LYS A 195 -7.71 -4.04 34.89
CA LYS A 195 -7.82 -3.29 36.17
C LYS A 195 -6.82 -2.14 36.14
N ASN A 196 -7.31 -0.94 36.49
CA ASN A 196 -6.53 0.28 36.65
C ASN A 196 -5.29 0.06 37.54
#